data_e5001f28ea6eb7398b4e5182ccc7b6a5
#
_entry.id   e5001f28ea6eb7398b4e5182ccc7b6a5
#
_cell.length_a   1.000
_cell.length_b   1.000
_cell.length_c   1.000
_cell.angle_alpha   90.00
_cell.angle_beta   90.00
_cell.angle_gamma   90.00
#
_symmetry.space_group_name_H-M   'P 1'
#
loop_
_entity.id
_entity.type
_entity.pdbx_description
1 polymer ?
#
loop_
_entity_poly.entity_id
_entity_poly.type
_entity_poly.pdbx_seq_one_letter_code
_entity_poly.pdbx_strand_id
1 'polypeptide(L)'
;MKVQAIILPYYGIGDFLTHLPFVNALIKKFPKDRFIIFTKPRTKAKSLLKNEKNVKIYYIKDRYNFFSSIVDFFSLRSLFLKENIKKIWIFHRSPRFAIISFVSKVSEILGFGYGIQKHFLNSGKYLNKNLKKTFPVVKSYEFLKVNNINLTHLNPFLKVLQKEIDNIKKKFKTLPKP
;
A
#
# COMPACT_ATOMS: atom_id res chain seq x y z
N MET A 1 9.49 16.10 -7.28
CA MET A 1 9.36 14.80 -6.62
C MET A 1 8.32 14.93 -5.51
N LYS A 2 7.19 14.22 -5.62
CA LYS A 2 6.14 14.21 -4.58
C LYS A 2 6.33 12.99 -3.68
N VAL A 3 5.83 13.09 -2.44
CA VAL A 3 5.73 11.94 -1.55
C VAL A 3 4.31 11.40 -1.64
N GLN A 4 4.17 10.14 -2.06
CA GLN A 4 2.91 9.43 -2.12
C GLN A 4 2.87 8.33 -1.06
N ALA A 5 1.72 8.14 -0.43
CA ALA A 5 1.51 7.05 0.52
C ALA A 5 0.56 5.99 -0.05
N ILE A 6 0.81 4.74 0.30
CA ILE A 6 -0.04 3.58 -0.03
C ILE A 6 -0.44 2.92 1.29
N ILE A 7 -1.73 2.82 1.55
CA ILE A 7 -2.27 2.17 2.76
C ILE A 7 -2.75 0.77 2.41
N LEU A 8 -2.04 -0.24 2.91
CA LEU A 8 -2.32 -1.66 2.74
C LEU A 8 -2.35 -2.35 4.12
N PRO A 9 -3.38 -2.17 4.94
CA PRO A 9 -3.42 -2.64 6.32
C PRO A 9 -3.82 -4.12 6.42
N TYR A 10 -3.41 -4.94 5.47
CA TYR A 10 -3.67 -6.38 5.42
C TYR A 10 -2.75 -7.15 6.38
N TYR A 11 -3.15 -8.37 6.76
CA TYR A 11 -2.55 -9.07 7.89
C TYR A 11 -1.39 -9.97 7.54
N GLY A 12 -1.35 -10.56 6.35
CA GLY A 12 -0.42 -11.61 5.99
C GLY A 12 0.49 -11.27 4.80
N ILE A 13 1.54 -12.08 4.63
CA ILE A 13 2.44 -12.00 3.49
C ILE A 13 1.70 -12.30 2.17
N GLY A 14 0.79 -13.28 2.18
CA GLY A 14 -0.03 -13.62 1.01
C GLY A 14 -0.91 -12.46 0.58
N ASP A 15 -1.60 -11.79 1.53
CA ASP A 15 -2.40 -10.60 1.25
C ASP A 15 -1.55 -9.48 0.63
N PHE A 16 -0.33 -9.28 1.11
CA PHE A 16 0.57 -8.28 0.56
C PHE A 16 1.02 -8.65 -0.85
N LEU A 17 1.39 -9.90 -1.09
CA LEU A 17 1.81 -10.39 -2.40
C LEU A 17 0.68 -10.23 -3.45
N THR A 18 -0.57 -10.54 -3.09
CA THR A 18 -1.71 -10.34 -4.00
C THR A 18 -1.96 -8.87 -4.34
N HIS A 19 -1.51 -7.93 -3.49
CA HIS A 19 -1.61 -6.49 -3.73
C HIS A 19 -0.34 -5.88 -4.36
N LEU A 20 0.74 -6.63 -4.45
CA LEU A 20 2.01 -6.16 -5.01
C LEU A 20 1.90 -5.66 -6.46
N PRO A 21 1.10 -6.27 -7.37
CA PRO A 21 0.89 -5.73 -8.72
C PRO A 21 0.37 -4.29 -8.70
N PHE A 22 -0.51 -3.95 -7.77
CA PHE A 22 -1.09 -2.61 -7.64
C PHE A 22 -0.06 -1.59 -7.14
N VAL A 23 0.78 -2.00 -6.18
CA VAL A 23 1.92 -1.20 -5.69
C VAL A 23 2.89 -0.93 -6.83
N ASN A 24 3.28 -1.97 -7.57
CA ASN A 24 4.21 -1.86 -8.70
C ASN A 24 3.65 -0.97 -9.83
N ALA A 25 2.35 -1.05 -10.11
CA ALA A 25 1.70 -0.19 -11.09
C ALA A 25 1.78 1.30 -10.70
N LEU A 26 1.58 1.62 -9.42
CA LEU A 26 1.72 2.99 -8.92
C LEU A 26 3.16 3.47 -9.01
N ILE A 27 4.14 2.66 -8.59
CA ILE A 27 5.58 3.00 -8.68
C ILE A 27 5.97 3.24 -10.13
N LYS A 28 5.54 2.38 -11.06
CA LYS A 28 5.79 2.52 -12.50
C LYS A 28 5.13 3.76 -13.09
N LYS A 29 3.90 4.08 -12.67
CA LYS A 29 3.18 5.28 -13.15
C LYS A 29 3.82 6.58 -12.70
N PHE A 30 4.44 6.60 -11.52
CA PHE A 30 5.04 7.80 -10.92
C PHE A 30 6.51 7.55 -10.56
N PRO A 31 7.40 7.30 -11.54
CA PRO A 31 8.78 6.84 -11.30
C PRO A 31 9.66 7.87 -10.59
N LYS A 32 9.30 9.15 -10.66
CA LYS A 32 10.03 10.25 -9.99
C LYS A 32 9.58 10.50 -8.56
N ASP A 33 8.50 9.83 -8.09
CA ASP A 33 7.95 10.06 -6.77
C ASP A 33 8.50 9.07 -5.75
N ARG A 34 8.53 9.48 -4.49
CA ARG A 34 8.86 8.62 -3.36
C ARG A 34 7.59 8.02 -2.79
N PHE A 35 7.61 6.73 -2.53
CA PHE A 35 6.48 6.00 -1.97
C PHE A 35 6.70 5.62 -0.52
N ILE A 36 5.67 5.76 0.29
CA ILE A 36 5.63 5.29 1.67
C ILE A 36 4.48 4.30 1.80
N ILE A 37 4.80 3.05 2.10
CA ILE A 37 3.79 2.00 2.25
C ILE A 37 3.52 1.77 3.73
N PHE A 38 2.26 1.91 4.12
CA PHE A 38 1.77 1.62 5.45
C PHE A 38 1.09 0.25 5.46
N THR A 39 1.67 -0.69 6.18
CA THR A 39 1.18 -2.07 6.22
C THR A 39 1.43 -2.72 7.59
N LYS A 40 1.08 -3.99 7.77
CA LYS A 40 1.30 -4.72 9.03
C LYS A 40 2.66 -5.41 9.06
N PRO A 41 3.28 -5.63 10.23
CA PRO A 41 4.59 -6.32 10.35
C PRO A 41 4.58 -7.72 9.74
N ARG A 42 3.47 -8.45 9.87
CA ARG A 42 3.32 -9.82 9.34
C ARG A 42 3.39 -9.93 7.83
N THR A 43 3.24 -8.82 7.09
CA THR A 43 3.38 -8.79 5.62
C THR A 43 4.82 -8.96 5.15
N LYS A 44 5.81 -8.75 6.03
CA LYS A 44 7.24 -8.78 5.69
C LYS A 44 7.63 -7.83 4.56
N ALA A 45 6.86 -6.78 4.35
CA ALA A 45 7.00 -5.85 3.21
C ALA A 45 8.40 -5.24 3.09
N LYS A 46 9.10 -4.95 4.20
CA LYS A 46 10.48 -4.46 4.17
C LYS A 46 11.43 -5.44 3.48
N SER A 47 11.28 -6.74 3.73
CA SER A 47 12.11 -7.77 3.09
C SER A 47 11.73 -7.95 1.62
N LEU A 48 10.43 -7.91 1.30
CA LEU A 48 9.93 -8.10 -0.07
C LEU A 48 10.32 -6.94 -1.00
N LEU A 49 10.31 -5.70 -0.49
CA LEU A 49 10.59 -4.49 -1.27
C LEU A 49 11.96 -3.88 -0.97
N LYS A 50 12.90 -4.64 -0.40
CA LYS A 50 14.23 -4.14 -0.01
C LYS A 50 15.05 -3.57 -1.17
N ASN A 51 14.77 -4.02 -2.40
CA ASN A 51 15.48 -3.60 -3.62
C ASN A 51 14.80 -2.40 -4.33
N GLU A 52 13.68 -1.90 -3.80
CA GLU A 52 13.00 -0.71 -4.34
C GLU A 52 13.52 0.55 -3.63
N LYS A 53 14.40 1.30 -4.34
CA LYS A 53 15.13 2.45 -3.76
C LYS A 53 14.22 3.63 -3.36
N ASN A 54 13.08 3.80 -4.06
CA ASN A 54 12.14 4.89 -3.83
C ASN A 54 10.99 4.52 -2.89
N VAL A 55 11.05 3.36 -2.23
CA VAL A 55 10.00 2.85 -1.36
C VAL A 55 10.48 2.80 0.09
N LYS A 56 9.69 3.39 0.99
CA LYS A 56 9.88 3.30 2.45
C LYS A 56 8.69 2.58 3.07
N ILE A 57 8.94 1.68 4.01
CA ILE A 57 7.89 0.90 4.67
C ILE A 57 7.71 1.36 6.10
N TYR A 58 6.48 1.68 6.48
CA TYR A 58 6.07 1.88 7.87
C TYR A 58 5.10 0.80 8.30
N TYR A 59 5.36 0.19 9.45
CA TYR A 59 4.47 -0.81 10.02
C TYR A 59 3.44 -0.16 10.94
N ILE A 60 2.17 -0.42 10.65
CA ILE A 60 1.03 0.00 11.47
C ILE A 60 0.86 -1.04 12.59
N LYS A 61 0.78 -0.58 13.84
CA LYS A 61 0.54 -1.44 15.00
C LYS A 61 -0.86 -2.07 14.96
N ASP A 62 -1.01 -3.24 15.54
CA ASP A 62 -2.30 -3.81 15.84
C ASP A 62 -2.92 -3.05 17.02
N ARG A 63 -4.25 -2.93 16.99
CA ARG A 63 -4.97 -2.23 18.04
C ARG A 63 -5.64 -3.25 18.92
N TYR A 64 -5.51 -3.05 20.21
CA TYR A 64 -6.12 -3.93 21.21
C TYR A 64 -7.18 -3.23 22.02
N ASN A 65 -7.16 -1.88 22.11
CA ASN A 65 -8.12 -1.11 22.89
C ASN A 65 -8.35 0.32 22.33
N PHE A 66 -9.29 1.05 22.91
CA PHE A 66 -9.65 2.41 22.52
C PHE A 66 -8.48 3.40 22.65
N PHE A 67 -7.76 3.38 23.78
CA PHE A 67 -6.63 4.28 24.01
C PHE A 67 -5.50 4.07 22.98
N SER A 68 -5.16 2.82 22.68
CA SER A 68 -4.16 2.53 21.63
C SER A 68 -4.59 3.07 20.27
N SER A 69 -5.89 3.14 20.01
CA SER A 69 -6.44 3.71 18.77
C SER A 69 -6.26 5.21 18.66
N ILE A 70 -6.38 5.95 19.78
CA ILE A 70 -6.15 7.40 19.85
C ILE A 70 -4.67 7.71 19.66
N VAL A 71 -3.80 7.04 20.41
CA VAL A 71 -2.34 7.21 20.32
C VAL A 71 -1.85 6.94 18.89
N ASP A 72 -2.33 5.88 18.27
CA ASP A 72 -2.01 5.54 16.90
C ASP A 72 -2.52 6.59 15.89
N PHE A 73 -3.69 7.21 16.15
CA PHE A 73 -4.22 8.26 15.30
C PHE A 73 -3.26 9.46 15.26
N PHE A 74 -2.83 9.95 16.40
CA PHE A 74 -1.90 11.07 16.51
C PHE A 74 -0.51 10.71 15.97
N SER A 75 -0.04 9.51 16.24
CA SER A 75 1.24 9.00 15.73
C SER A 75 1.26 8.96 14.20
N LEU A 76 0.22 8.42 13.57
CA LEU A 76 0.10 8.38 12.11
C LEU A 76 -0.06 9.79 11.51
N ARG A 77 -0.84 10.66 12.16
CA ARG A 77 -0.97 12.06 11.75
C ARG A 77 0.39 12.78 11.77
N SER A 78 1.14 12.68 12.88
CA SER A 78 2.48 13.24 13.00
C SER A 78 3.41 12.73 11.90
N LEU A 79 3.35 11.43 11.61
CA LEU A 79 4.14 10.82 10.56
C LEU A 79 3.76 11.32 9.17
N PHE A 80 2.46 11.50 8.87
CA PHE A 80 2.00 12.05 7.58
C PHE A 80 2.51 13.47 7.37
N LEU A 81 2.50 14.30 8.43
CA LEU A 81 3.03 15.66 8.39
C LEU A 81 4.55 15.66 8.23
N LYS A 82 5.28 14.87 9.04
CA LYS A 82 6.74 14.75 8.98
C LYS A 82 7.25 14.32 7.60
N GLU A 83 6.58 13.35 6.99
CA GLU A 83 6.96 12.84 5.66
C GLU A 83 6.44 13.72 4.52
N ASN A 84 5.68 14.77 4.83
CA ASN A 84 5.10 15.72 3.86
C ASN A 84 4.33 15.01 2.75
N ILE A 85 3.45 14.06 3.13
CA ILE A 85 2.67 13.27 2.19
C ILE A 85 1.72 14.17 1.41
N LYS A 86 1.81 14.15 0.07
CA LYS A 86 0.97 14.97 -0.81
C LYS A 86 -0.19 14.20 -1.43
N LYS A 87 -0.01 12.89 -1.62
CA LYS A 87 -1.02 12.01 -2.21
C LYS A 87 -1.08 10.70 -1.44
N ILE A 88 -2.29 10.17 -1.24
CA ILE A 88 -2.48 8.92 -0.53
C ILE A 88 -3.47 8.01 -1.26
N TRP A 89 -3.11 6.74 -1.39
CA TRP A 89 -3.89 5.66 -2.00
C TRP A 89 -4.34 4.69 -0.91
N ILE A 90 -5.63 4.66 -0.59
CA ILE A 90 -6.18 3.85 0.52
C ILE A 90 -6.86 2.61 -0.05
N PHE A 91 -6.16 1.48 -0.02
CA PHE A 91 -6.66 0.17 -0.45
C PHE A 91 -7.44 -0.54 0.67
N HIS A 92 -8.28 0.20 1.37
CA HIS A 92 -9.06 -0.34 2.47
C HIS A 92 -10.35 0.45 2.67
N ARG A 93 -11.41 -0.24 3.12
CA ARG A 93 -12.74 0.36 3.32
C ARG A 93 -12.87 1.22 4.59
N SER A 94 -11.96 1.09 5.54
CA SER A 94 -12.02 1.83 6.81
C SER A 94 -11.91 3.34 6.58
N PRO A 95 -12.77 4.16 7.18
CA PRO A 95 -12.70 5.62 7.08
C PRO A 95 -11.50 6.22 7.82
N ARG A 96 -10.92 5.49 8.77
CA ARG A 96 -9.84 5.97 9.63
C ARG A 96 -8.70 6.63 8.87
N PHE A 97 -8.17 5.95 7.85
CA PHE A 97 -7.02 6.48 7.11
C PHE A 97 -7.39 7.71 6.29
N ALA A 98 -8.61 7.76 5.78
CA ALA A 98 -9.13 8.94 5.10
C ALA A 98 -9.26 10.14 6.07
N ILE A 99 -9.79 9.90 7.27
CA ILE A 99 -9.90 10.94 8.32
C ILE A 99 -8.50 11.44 8.71
N ILE A 100 -7.55 10.55 8.99
CA ILE A 100 -6.17 10.94 9.33
C ILE A 100 -5.55 11.77 8.20
N SER A 101 -5.74 11.35 6.94
CA SER A 101 -5.23 12.08 5.78
C SER A 101 -5.83 13.47 5.65
N PHE A 102 -7.14 13.58 5.86
CA PHE A 102 -7.88 14.84 5.82
C PHE A 102 -7.39 15.83 6.90
N VAL A 103 -7.30 15.39 8.15
CA VAL A 103 -6.81 16.25 9.25
C VAL A 103 -5.30 16.53 9.17
N SER A 104 -4.56 15.75 8.37
CA SER A 104 -3.16 16.01 8.04
C SER A 104 -2.99 16.90 6.82
N LYS A 105 -4.08 17.42 6.24
CA LYS A 105 -4.10 18.29 5.06
C LYS A 105 -3.38 17.68 3.84
N VAL A 106 -3.53 16.36 3.65
CA VAL A 106 -3.03 15.69 2.43
C VAL A 106 -3.79 16.22 1.20
N SER A 107 -3.05 16.62 0.17
CA SER A 107 -3.63 17.33 -0.99
C SER A 107 -4.52 16.42 -1.86
N GLU A 108 -4.15 15.15 -2.02
CA GLU A 108 -4.89 14.18 -2.83
C GLU A 108 -5.15 12.91 -2.01
N ILE A 109 -6.41 12.68 -1.62
CA ILE A 109 -6.83 11.53 -0.81
C ILE A 109 -7.74 10.66 -1.65
N LEU A 110 -7.24 9.48 -2.06
CA LEU A 110 -7.94 8.50 -2.86
C LEU A 110 -8.25 7.26 -2.03
N GLY A 111 -9.43 6.69 -2.22
CA GLY A 111 -9.86 5.49 -1.51
C GLY A 111 -11.08 4.85 -2.17
N PHE A 112 -11.55 3.74 -1.62
CA PHE A 112 -12.69 3.02 -2.20
C PHE A 112 -14.01 3.80 -2.18
N GLY A 113 -14.16 4.76 -1.27
CA GLY A 113 -15.34 5.64 -1.19
C GLY A 113 -16.57 5.00 -0.55
N TYR A 114 -16.42 3.94 0.25
CA TYR A 114 -17.54 3.29 0.91
C TYR A 114 -17.94 3.97 2.24
N GLY A 115 -19.24 4.19 2.40
CA GLY A 115 -19.83 4.73 3.65
C GLY A 115 -19.23 6.10 4.01
N ILE A 116 -18.85 6.27 5.27
CA ILE A 116 -18.29 7.51 5.82
C ILE A 116 -16.97 7.89 5.16
N GLN A 117 -16.21 6.92 4.62
CA GLN A 117 -14.89 7.18 3.99
C GLN A 117 -14.99 8.26 2.90
N LYS A 118 -16.05 8.23 2.07
CA LYS A 118 -16.24 9.15 0.94
C LYS A 118 -16.18 10.63 1.31
N HIS A 119 -16.61 10.99 2.53
CA HIS A 119 -16.66 12.39 2.99
C HIS A 119 -15.28 12.99 3.28
N PHE A 120 -14.25 12.14 3.41
CA PHE A 120 -12.88 12.55 3.69
C PHE A 120 -11.94 12.31 2.48
N LEU A 121 -12.50 11.88 1.35
CA LEU A 121 -11.74 11.78 0.10
C LEU A 121 -11.97 13.05 -0.72
N ASN A 122 -10.92 13.56 -1.33
CA ASN A 122 -10.97 14.75 -2.17
C ASN A 122 -10.66 14.46 -3.65
N SER A 123 -10.56 13.20 -4.01
CA SER A 123 -10.51 12.71 -5.39
C SER A 123 -11.84 12.05 -5.76
N GLY A 124 -12.47 12.52 -6.82
CA GLY A 124 -13.85 12.20 -7.16
C GLY A 124 -14.15 10.81 -7.73
N LYS A 125 -13.16 9.92 -7.87
CA LYS A 125 -13.36 8.60 -8.50
C LYS A 125 -13.44 7.50 -7.45
N TYR A 126 -14.66 7.10 -7.12
CA TYR A 126 -14.97 6.05 -6.15
C TYR A 126 -15.37 4.75 -6.82
N LEU A 127 -15.30 3.66 -6.06
CA LEU A 127 -15.79 2.37 -6.50
C LEU A 127 -17.32 2.32 -6.51
N ASN A 128 -17.89 1.56 -7.46
CA ASN A 128 -19.31 1.26 -7.48
C ASN A 128 -19.69 0.49 -6.20
N LYS A 129 -20.87 0.80 -5.64
CA LYS A 129 -21.40 0.14 -4.43
C LYS A 129 -21.54 -1.37 -4.60
N ASN A 130 -21.80 -1.87 -5.81
CA ASN A 130 -21.94 -3.30 -6.11
C ASN A 130 -20.64 -4.08 -5.81
N LEU A 131 -19.48 -3.42 -5.86
CA LEU A 131 -18.18 -4.03 -5.54
C LEU A 131 -17.93 -4.17 -4.03
N LYS A 132 -18.82 -3.66 -3.16
CA LYS A 132 -18.62 -3.68 -1.70
C LYS A 132 -18.40 -5.09 -1.14
N LYS A 133 -19.07 -6.10 -1.71
CA LYS A 133 -19.01 -7.50 -1.27
C LYS A 133 -17.96 -8.34 -2.01
N THR A 134 -17.27 -7.80 -3.00
CA THR A 134 -16.24 -8.52 -3.77
C THR A 134 -14.93 -8.71 -2.99
N PHE A 135 -14.03 -9.53 -3.52
CA PHE A 135 -12.71 -9.75 -2.92
C PHE A 135 -11.86 -8.46 -2.91
N PRO A 136 -10.96 -8.30 -1.91
CA PRO A 136 -10.09 -7.12 -1.81
C PRO A 136 -9.26 -6.85 -3.08
N VAL A 137 -8.77 -7.91 -3.74
CA VAL A 137 -7.99 -7.81 -4.99
C VAL A 137 -8.81 -7.20 -6.12
N VAL A 138 -10.07 -7.64 -6.29
CA VAL A 138 -10.97 -7.09 -7.31
C VAL A 138 -11.25 -5.60 -7.06
N LYS A 139 -11.50 -5.23 -5.80
CA LYS A 139 -11.65 -3.81 -5.43
C LYS A 139 -10.41 -3.00 -5.75
N SER A 140 -9.23 -3.53 -5.45
CA SER A 140 -7.96 -2.86 -5.70
C SER A 140 -7.71 -2.67 -7.20
N TYR A 141 -8.03 -3.66 -8.01
CA TYR A 141 -7.98 -3.58 -9.47
C TYR A 141 -8.89 -2.47 -10.00
N GLU A 142 -10.18 -2.54 -9.66
CA GLU A 142 -11.16 -1.55 -10.11
C GLU A 142 -10.85 -0.14 -9.58
N PHE A 143 -10.33 -0.03 -8.36
CA PHE A 143 -9.90 1.25 -7.79
C PHE A 143 -8.78 1.91 -8.59
N LEU A 144 -7.79 1.17 -9.03
CA LEU A 144 -6.75 1.70 -9.90
C LEU A 144 -7.29 2.05 -11.28
N LYS A 145 -8.12 1.19 -11.86
CA LYS A 145 -8.72 1.39 -13.18
C LYS A 145 -9.54 2.68 -13.25
N VAL A 146 -10.45 2.94 -12.28
CA VAL A 146 -11.24 4.17 -12.26
C VAL A 146 -10.39 5.42 -12.04
N ASN A 147 -9.17 5.27 -11.50
CA ASN A 147 -8.20 6.35 -11.32
C ASN A 147 -7.14 6.40 -12.44
N ASN A 148 -7.43 5.81 -13.61
CA ASN A 148 -6.58 5.82 -14.80
C ASN A 148 -5.16 5.22 -14.58
N ILE A 149 -5.07 4.22 -13.73
CA ILE A 149 -3.86 3.42 -13.53
C ILE A 149 -4.08 2.07 -14.20
N ASN A 150 -3.45 1.86 -15.34
CA ASN A 150 -3.53 0.60 -16.05
C ASN A 150 -2.58 -0.43 -15.47
N LEU A 151 -3.08 -1.64 -15.24
CA LEU A 151 -2.29 -2.79 -14.84
C LEU A 151 -1.93 -3.59 -16.11
N THR A 152 -0.65 -3.77 -16.33
CA THR A 152 -0.16 -4.60 -17.44
C THR A 152 -0.18 -6.08 -17.09
N HIS A 153 0.02 -6.41 -15.80
CA HIS A 153 0.03 -7.78 -15.29
C HIS A 153 -0.54 -7.83 -13.87
N LEU A 154 -1.25 -8.91 -13.55
CA LEU A 154 -1.77 -9.19 -12.20
C LEU A 154 -0.83 -10.09 -11.38
N ASN A 155 0.20 -10.67 -12.02
CA ASN A 155 1.15 -11.51 -11.33
C ASN A 155 2.05 -10.66 -10.41
N PRO A 156 2.27 -11.08 -9.16
CA PRO A 156 3.18 -10.39 -8.27
C PRO A 156 4.62 -10.48 -8.81
N PHE A 157 5.28 -9.34 -8.87
CA PHE A 157 6.67 -9.24 -9.30
C PHE A 157 7.52 -8.65 -8.16
N LEU A 158 8.61 -9.34 -7.84
CA LEU A 158 9.61 -8.89 -6.87
C LEU A 158 10.92 -8.61 -7.60
N LYS A 159 11.54 -7.48 -7.30
CA LYS A 159 12.85 -7.13 -7.82
C LYS A 159 13.91 -7.92 -7.07
N VAL A 160 14.44 -8.95 -7.71
CA VAL A 160 15.54 -9.78 -7.19
C VAL A 160 16.84 -9.34 -7.86
N LEU A 161 17.88 -9.08 -7.07
CA LEU A 161 19.20 -8.74 -7.59
C LEU A 161 19.94 -9.99 -8.06
N GLN A 162 20.74 -9.86 -9.13
CA GLN A 162 21.54 -10.98 -9.66
C GLN A 162 22.42 -11.62 -8.58
N LYS A 163 23.05 -10.82 -7.73
CA LYS A 163 23.83 -11.29 -6.57
C LYS A 163 23.04 -12.22 -5.63
N GLU A 164 21.75 -11.98 -5.44
CA GLU A 164 20.89 -12.82 -4.58
C GLU A 164 20.61 -14.17 -5.26
N ILE A 165 20.39 -14.16 -6.57
CA ILE A 165 20.23 -15.38 -7.38
C ILE A 165 21.52 -16.22 -7.30
N ASP A 166 22.67 -15.59 -7.48
CA ASP A 166 23.97 -16.27 -7.46
C ASP A 166 24.29 -16.87 -6.08
N ASN A 167 23.96 -16.14 -5.01
CA ASN A 167 24.10 -16.65 -3.64
C ASN A 167 23.24 -17.90 -3.39
N ILE A 168 21.98 -17.90 -3.87
CA ILE A 168 21.10 -19.04 -3.77
C ILE A 168 21.64 -20.22 -4.58
N LYS A 169 22.03 -19.99 -5.84
CA LYS A 169 22.64 -21.02 -6.69
C LYS A 169 23.88 -21.64 -6.04
N LYS A 170 24.74 -20.82 -5.43
CA LYS A 170 25.92 -21.29 -4.71
C LYS A 170 25.56 -22.15 -3.50
N LYS A 171 24.59 -21.68 -2.69
CA LYS A 171 24.15 -22.37 -1.47
C LYS A 171 23.50 -23.72 -1.75
N PHE A 172 22.79 -23.84 -2.86
CA PHE A 172 22.04 -25.04 -3.23
C PHE A 172 22.66 -25.82 -4.40
N LYS A 173 23.97 -25.59 -4.68
CA LYS A 173 24.71 -26.25 -5.78
C LYS A 173 24.73 -27.76 -5.66
N THR A 174 24.65 -28.29 -4.43
CA THR A 174 24.71 -29.74 -4.10
C THR A 174 23.35 -30.42 -4.07
N LEU A 175 22.26 -29.66 -4.24
CA LEU A 175 20.93 -30.28 -4.29
C LEU A 175 20.71 -30.97 -5.63
N PRO A 176 20.11 -32.17 -5.67
CA PRO A 176 19.72 -32.82 -6.91
C PRO A 176 18.80 -31.89 -7.71
N LYS A 177 19.03 -31.80 -9.02
CA LYS A 177 18.13 -31.08 -9.93
C LYS A 177 16.81 -31.83 -9.99
N PRO A 178 15.66 -31.11 -9.96
CA PRO A 178 14.35 -31.74 -10.12
C PRO A 178 14.20 -32.41 -11.49
#